data_b5c900282d843f509ed9e4390cca5d46
#
_entry.id   b5c900282d843f509ed9e4390cca5d46
#
_cell.length_a   1.000
_cell.length_b   1.000
_cell.length_c   1.000
_cell.angle_alpha   90.00
_cell.angle_beta   90.00
_cell.angle_gamma   90.00
#
_symmetry.space_group_name_H-M   'P 1'
#
loop_
_entity.id
_entity.type
_entity.pdbx_description
1 polymer ?
#
loop_
_entity_poly.entity_id
_entity_poly.type
_entity_poly.pdbx_seq_one_letter_code
_entity_poly.pdbx_strand_id
1 'polypeptide(L)'
;DMLGIPKVDVRSIGAGGGSIAHIDAGGLLRVGPHSAGAAPGPACYGQGGTAATVTDANVVLGIIDPDYFLGGRIKLDRGAAQAAIEPLAATLGIGVMEAAYAIHTVSNHNMITAIEDITIGEGINPRDSFLICGGGATACHIGEMADVLGIAKVLVPRLCAGLSAY
;
A
#
# COMPACT_ATOMS: atom_id res chain seq x y z
N ASP A 1 -23.54 8.17 34.94
CA ASP A 1 -23.30 9.09 33.83
C ASP A 1 -22.04 8.63 33.09
N MET A 2 -22.22 7.99 31.93
CA MET A 2 -21.08 7.70 31.05
C MET A 2 -20.66 9.03 30.39
N LEU A 3 -19.46 9.49 30.73
CA LEU A 3 -18.81 10.58 30.02
C LEU A 3 -18.44 10.07 28.63
N GLY A 4 -19.20 10.45 27.62
CA GLY A 4 -18.88 10.21 26.22
C GLY A 4 -17.68 11.06 25.80
N ILE A 5 -16.47 10.56 26.01
CA ILE A 5 -15.26 11.20 25.51
C ILE A 5 -15.14 10.82 24.02
N PRO A 6 -15.07 11.80 23.10
CA PRO A 6 -14.81 11.49 21.69
C PRO A 6 -13.49 10.72 21.57
N LYS A 7 -13.56 9.51 21.05
CA LYS A 7 -12.38 8.64 20.85
C LYS A 7 -12.14 8.49 19.36
N VAL A 8 -10.89 8.68 18.95
CA VAL A 8 -10.45 8.27 17.63
C VAL A 8 -10.22 6.75 17.67
N ASP A 9 -10.97 6.00 16.85
CA ASP A 9 -10.67 4.58 16.68
C ASP A 9 -9.46 4.41 15.76
N VAL A 10 -8.48 3.63 16.20
CA VAL A 10 -7.24 3.39 15.47
C VAL A 10 -7.08 1.90 15.29
N ARG A 11 -7.03 1.46 14.04
CA ARG A 11 -6.74 0.07 13.68
C ARG A 11 -5.47 -0.02 12.87
N SER A 12 -4.52 -0.81 13.37
CA SER A 12 -3.30 -1.12 12.63
C SER A 12 -3.54 -2.34 11.75
N ILE A 13 -3.25 -2.19 10.46
CA ILE A 13 -3.25 -3.29 9.50
C ILE A 13 -1.84 -3.47 8.96
N GLY A 14 -1.46 -4.70 8.63
CA GLY A 14 -0.15 -4.99 8.05
C GLY A 14 -0.09 -4.61 6.55
N ALA A 15 -0.51 -3.39 6.20
CA ALA A 15 -0.52 -2.90 4.82
C ALA A 15 0.21 -1.57 4.71
N GLY A 16 1.19 -1.51 3.82
CA GLY A 16 1.99 -0.31 3.55
C GLY A 16 2.98 -0.57 2.40
N GLY A 17 3.75 0.44 2.01
CA GLY A 17 4.68 0.34 0.89
C GLY A 17 5.73 -0.77 1.04
N GLY A 18 6.19 -1.02 2.26
CA GLY A 18 7.15 -2.09 2.56
C GLY A 18 6.54 -3.49 2.75
N SER A 19 5.21 -3.63 2.66
CA SER A 19 4.56 -4.95 2.82
C SER A 19 5.03 -5.93 1.77
N ILE A 20 5.49 -7.11 2.23
CA ILE A 20 6.07 -8.14 1.38
C ILE A 20 4.95 -8.97 0.74
N ALA A 21 5.05 -9.17 -0.57
CA ALA A 21 4.21 -10.08 -1.32
C ALA A 21 4.79 -11.49 -1.27
N HIS A 22 3.93 -12.50 -1.11
CA HIS A 22 4.33 -13.91 -1.08
C HIS A 22 3.17 -14.80 -1.53
N ILE A 23 3.50 -16.05 -1.88
CA ILE A 23 2.51 -17.07 -2.17
C ILE A 23 2.33 -17.91 -0.91
N ASP A 24 1.10 -18.05 -0.44
CA ASP A 24 0.80 -18.87 0.74
C ASP A 24 0.80 -20.38 0.40
N ALA A 25 0.65 -21.22 1.43
CA ALA A 25 0.62 -22.68 1.26
C ALA A 25 -0.53 -23.17 0.37
N GLY A 26 -1.56 -22.37 0.16
CA GLY A 26 -2.68 -22.64 -0.72
C GLY A 26 -2.46 -22.19 -2.17
N GLY A 27 -1.29 -21.59 -2.47
CA GLY A 27 -0.97 -21.07 -3.81
C GLY A 27 -1.57 -19.69 -4.10
N LEU A 28 -2.06 -18.98 -3.08
CA LEU A 28 -2.66 -17.66 -3.23
C LEU A 28 -1.65 -16.54 -2.96
N LEU A 29 -1.71 -15.50 -3.78
CA LEU A 29 -0.94 -14.28 -3.54
C LEU A 29 -1.46 -13.56 -2.29
N ARG A 30 -0.54 -13.27 -1.36
CA ARG A 30 -0.76 -12.49 -0.16
C ARG A 30 0.19 -11.30 -0.11
N VAL A 31 -0.24 -10.24 0.55
CA VAL A 31 0.56 -9.03 0.77
C VAL A 31 0.54 -8.69 2.25
N GLY A 32 1.71 -8.59 2.87
CA GLY A 32 1.84 -8.46 4.32
C GLY A 32 1.58 -9.78 5.07
N PRO A 33 1.46 -9.76 6.40
CA PRO A 33 1.67 -8.63 7.31
C PRO A 33 3.16 -8.27 7.50
N HIS A 34 4.09 -9.11 7.00
CA HIS A 34 5.52 -8.86 7.08
C HIS A 34 5.92 -7.67 6.20
N SER A 35 6.84 -6.87 6.69
CA SER A 35 7.37 -5.70 5.99
C SER A 35 8.89 -5.83 5.81
N ALA A 36 9.39 -5.36 4.68
CA ALA A 36 10.83 -5.22 4.45
C ALA A 36 11.46 -4.09 5.29
N GLY A 37 10.64 -3.29 5.98
CA GLY A 37 11.09 -2.17 6.78
C GLY A 37 11.74 -1.06 5.96
N ALA A 38 12.57 -0.27 6.63
CA ALA A 38 13.36 0.78 5.99
C ALA A 38 14.71 0.27 5.50
N ALA A 39 15.29 -0.73 6.18
CA ALA A 39 16.53 -1.39 5.82
C ALA A 39 16.37 -2.91 6.02
N PRO A 40 16.66 -3.73 5.01
CA PRO A 40 17.11 -3.36 3.67
C PRO A 40 16.04 -2.66 2.83
N GLY A 41 14.76 -2.71 3.22
CA GLY A 41 13.66 -2.07 2.53
C GLY A 41 13.25 -2.77 1.22
N PRO A 42 12.38 -2.13 0.41
CA PRO A 42 12.03 -2.56 -0.92
C PRO A 42 13.25 -2.80 -1.81
N ALA A 43 13.16 -3.77 -2.73
CA ALA A 43 14.26 -4.10 -3.64
C ALA A 43 14.69 -2.89 -4.48
N CYS A 44 13.75 -2.07 -4.91
CA CYS A 44 14.02 -0.85 -5.68
C CYS A 44 14.83 0.21 -4.93
N TYR A 45 15.01 0.11 -3.61
CA TYR A 45 15.86 1.04 -2.86
C TYR A 45 17.35 0.77 -3.07
N GLY A 46 17.74 -0.40 -3.62
CA GLY A 46 19.12 -0.75 -3.86
C GLY A 46 19.96 -0.96 -2.59
N GLN A 47 19.33 -1.24 -1.45
CA GLN A 47 19.97 -1.44 -0.14
C GLN A 47 20.06 -2.93 0.26
N GLY A 48 19.98 -3.84 -0.71
CA GLY A 48 20.10 -5.28 -0.49
C GLY A 48 18.77 -5.99 -0.23
N GLY A 49 17.63 -5.31 -0.31
CA GLY A 49 16.31 -5.94 -0.30
C GLY A 49 16.12 -6.79 -1.57
N THR A 50 15.53 -7.98 -1.40
CA THR A 50 15.27 -8.92 -2.51
C THR A 50 13.83 -9.39 -2.55
N ALA A 51 13.07 -9.17 -1.49
CA ALA A 51 11.66 -9.55 -1.44
C ALA A 51 10.82 -8.52 -2.20
N ALA A 52 9.85 -9.01 -2.98
CA ALA A 52 8.88 -8.14 -3.66
C ALA A 52 8.00 -7.41 -2.65
N THR A 53 7.88 -6.10 -2.78
CA THR A 53 7.03 -5.26 -1.92
C THR A 53 5.98 -4.50 -2.72
N VAL A 54 5.03 -3.88 -2.04
CA VAL A 54 4.05 -2.97 -2.66
C VAL A 54 4.75 -1.78 -3.35
N THR A 55 5.84 -1.26 -2.76
CA THR A 55 6.62 -0.19 -3.40
C THR A 55 7.24 -0.66 -4.71
N ASP A 56 7.81 -1.87 -4.75
CA ASP A 56 8.36 -2.45 -5.98
C ASP A 56 7.29 -2.60 -7.05
N ALA A 57 6.11 -3.10 -6.68
CA ALA A 57 4.98 -3.19 -7.57
C ALA A 57 4.56 -1.82 -8.15
N ASN A 58 4.46 -0.80 -7.30
CA ASN A 58 4.09 0.55 -7.72
C ASN A 58 5.15 1.19 -8.64
N VAL A 59 6.43 0.87 -8.47
CA VAL A 59 7.52 1.30 -9.37
C VAL A 59 7.41 0.60 -10.73
N VAL A 60 7.16 -0.72 -10.74
CA VAL A 60 6.98 -1.49 -11.98
C VAL A 60 5.78 -0.99 -12.77
N LEU A 61 4.67 -0.71 -12.09
CA LEU A 61 3.45 -0.17 -12.70
C LEU A 61 3.58 1.30 -13.17
N GLY A 62 4.64 2.01 -12.77
CA GLY A 62 4.81 3.43 -13.07
C GLY A 62 3.93 4.37 -12.24
N ILE A 63 3.33 3.86 -11.15
CA ILE A 63 2.58 4.67 -10.18
C ILE A 63 3.56 5.55 -9.39
N ILE A 64 4.74 5.01 -9.08
CA ILE A 64 5.86 5.75 -8.50
C ILE A 64 6.88 6.00 -9.61
N ASP A 65 7.20 7.28 -9.82
CA ASP A 65 8.30 7.68 -10.73
C ASP A 65 9.64 7.38 -10.05
N PRO A 66 10.45 6.46 -10.61
CA PRO A 66 11.72 6.07 -10.02
C PRO A 66 12.76 7.20 -9.98
N ASP A 67 12.64 8.19 -10.87
CA ASP A 67 13.57 9.32 -10.94
C ASP A 67 13.17 10.49 -10.01
N TYR A 68 11.92 10.50 -9.53
CA TYR A 68 11.40 11.61 -8.72
C TYR A 68 11.00 11.22 -7.28
N PHE A 69 11.47 10.08 -6.80
CA PHE A 69 11.18 9.64 -5.43
C PHE A 69 11.79 10.59 -4.40
N LEU A 70 11.00 11.00 -3.39
CA LEU A 70 11.35 12.02 -2.40
C LEU A 70 11.82 13.36 -3.04
N GLY A 71 11.18 13.77 -4.13
CA GLY A 71 11.57 14.98 -4.85
C GLY A 71 12.88 14.83 -5.60
N GLY A 72 13.20 13.62 -6.08
CA GLY A 72 14.43 13.31 -6.83
C GLY A 72 15.68 13.09 -5.97
N ARG A 73 15.53 13.03 -4.62
CA ARG A 73 16.65 12.79 -3.71
C ARG A 73 17.17 11.36 -3.73
N ILE A 74 16.29 10.42 -4.06
CA ILE A 74 16.61 9.00 -4.16
C ILE A 74 16.12 8.52 -5.52
N LYS A 75 17.01 7.87 -6.26
CA LYS A 75 16.65 7.14 -7.47
C LYS A 75 16.30 5.71 -7.11
N LEU A 76 15.17 5.24 -7.59
CA LEU A 76 14.74 3.87 -7.40
C LEU A 76 15.19 2.99 -8.57
N ASP A 77 15.59 1.78 -8.28
CA ASP A 77 15.99 0.79 -9.27
C ASP A 77 14.76 -0.03 -9.74
N ARG A 78 14.23 0.32 -10.91
CA ARG A 78 13.11 -0.41 -11.53
C ARG A 78 13.49 -1.83 -11.92
N GLY A 79 14.76 -2.06 -12.31
CA GLY A 79 15.25 -3.41 -12.65
C GLY A 79 15.27 -4.32 -11.43
N ALA A 80 15.72 -3.82 -10.27
CA ALA A 80 15.68 -4.55 -9.02
C ALA A 80 14.23 -4.85 -8.58
N ALA A 81 13.30 -3.91 -8.76
CA ALA A 81 11.87 -4.14 -8.50
C ALA A 81 11.30 -5.27 -9.37
N GLN A 82 11.60 -5.26 -10.67
CA GLN A 82 11.18 -6.33 -11.60
C GLN A 82 11.75 -7.68 -11.20
N ALA A 83 13.06 -7.74 -10.92
CA ALA A 83 13.74 -8.96 -10.50
C ALA A 83 13.17 -9.54 -9.19
N ALA A 84 12.73 -8.69 -8.26
CA ALA A 84 12.08 -9.15 -7.04
C ALA A 84 10.70 -9.76 -7.26
N ILE A 85 9.94 -9.26 -8.25
CA ILE A 85 8.58 -9.73 -8.57
C ILE A 85 8.61 -10.98 -9.45
N GLU A 86 9.64 -11.17 -10.27
CA GLU A 86 9.75 -12.25 -11.25
C GLU A 86 9.52 -13.67 -10.68
N PRO A 87 10.06 -14.05 -9.50
CA PRO A 87 9.77 -15.36 -8.91
C PRO A 87 8.29 -15.58 -8.58
N LEU A 88 7.59 -14.54 -8.14
CA LEU A 88 6.15 -14.61 -7.87
C LEU A 88 5.36 -14.75 -9.18
N ALA A 89 5.71 -13.97 -10.18
CA ALA A 89 5.11 -14.04 -11.51
C ALA A 89 5.27 -15.45 -12.12
N ALA A 90 6.47 -16.02 -12.05
CA ALA A 90 6.74 -17.38 -12.52
C ALA A 90 5.91 -18.43 -11.78
N THR A 91 5.78 -18.32 -10.45
CA THR A 91 4.97 -19.24 -9.64
C THR A 91 3.49 -19.16 -9.99
N LEU A 92 2.99 -17.96 -10.29
CA LEU A 92 1.60 -17.71 -10.67
C LEU A 92 1.33 -18.02 -12.15
N GLY A 93 2.36 -18.23 -12.97
CA GLY A 93 2.22 -18.45 -14.42
C GLY A 93 1.77 -17.22 -15.20
N ILE A 94 2.10 -16.00 -14.72
CA ILE A 94 1.70 -14.72 -15.32
C ILE A 94 2.92 -13.83 -15.58
N GLY A 95 2.71 -12.73 -16.31
CA GLY A 95 3.77 -11.74 -16.54
C GLY A 95 4.11 -10.90 -15.30
N VAL A 96 5.33 -10.33 -15.29
CA VAL A 96 5.80 -9.47 -14.16
C VAL A 96 4.87 -8.25 -13.95
N MET A 97 4.37 -7.65 -15.04
CA MET A 97 3.43 -6.52 -14.95
C MET A 97 2.10 -6.93 -14.33
N GLU A 98 1.59 -8.11 -14.70
CA GLU A 98 0.36 -8.67 -14.12
C GLU A 98 0.54 -9.02 -12.65
N ALA A 99 1.70 -9.59 -12.28
CA ALA A 99 2.02 -9.87 -10.88
C ALA A 99 2.14 -8.59 -10.06
N ALA A 100 2.77 -7.53 -10.58
CA ALA A 100 2.83 -6.22 -9.94
C ALA A 100 1.42 -5.63 -9.73
N TYR A 101 0.55 -5.73 -10.74
CA TYR A 101 -0.83 -5.28 -10.62
C TYR A 101 -1.61 -6.10 -9.58
N ALA A 102 -1.41 -7.42 -9.54
CA ALA A 102 -2.04 -8.28 -8.53
C ALA A 102 -1.58 -7.91 -7.11
N ILE A 103 -0.28 -7.63 -6.89
CA ILE A 103 0.25 -7.17 -5.60
C ILE A 103 -0.41 -5.85 -5.19
N HIS A 104 -0.50 -4.88 -6.10
CA HIS A 104 -1.16 -3.60 -5.86
C HIS A 104 -2.63 -3.78 -5.48
N THR A 105 -3.36 -4.59 -6.23
CA THR A 105 -4.79 -4.88 -6.01
C THR A 105 -5.04 -5.56 -4.67
N VAL A 106 -4.24 -6.57 -4.30
CA VAL A 106 -4.36 -7.25 -2.99
C VAL A 106 -4.08 -6.28 -1.85
N SER A 107 -3.09 -5.39 -2.01
CA SER A 107 -2.82 -4.35 -1.02
C SER A 107 -4.00 -3.39 -0.85
N ASN A 108 -4.59 -2.93 -1.95
CA ASN A 108 -5.79 -2.08 -1.93
C ASN A 108 -6.96 -2.78 -1.24
N HIS A 109 -7.21 -4.03 -1.58
CA HIS A 109 -8.28 -4.82 -0.98
C HIS A 109 -8.12 -4.95 0.55
N ASN A 110 -6.91 -5.21 1.03
CA ASN A 110 -6.63 -5.27 2.47
C ASN A 110 -6.97 -3.95 3.18
N MET A 111 -6.62 -2.82 2.57
CA MET A 111 -6.94 -1.48 3.11
C MET A 111 -8.43 -1.17 3.05
N ILE A 112 -9.10 -1.50 1.94
CA ILE A 112 -10.54 -1.31 1.76
C ILE A 112 -11.31 -2.10 2.81
N THR A 113 -11.00 -3.39 2.99
CA THR A 113 -11.64 -4.24 4.00
C THR A 113 -11.49 -3.66 5.40
N ALA A 114 -10.31 -3.13 5.74
CA ALA A 114 -10.11 -2.52 7.05
C ALA A 114 -10.95 -1.24 7.25
N ILE A 115 -11.14 -0.44 6.20
CA ILE A 115 -12.00 0.75 6.24
C ILE A 115 -13.47 0.32 6.39
N GLU A 116 -13.91 -0.69 5.65
CA GLU A 116 -15.26 -1.24 5.75
C GLU A 116 -15.54 -1.78 7.15
N ASP A 117 -14.61 -2.54 7.73
CA ASP A 117 -14.73 -3.10 9.08
C ASP A 117 -14.89 -2.00 10.15
N ILE A 118 -14.13 -0.91 10.03
CA ILE A 118 -14.24 0.23 10.95
C ILE A 118 -15.59 0.92 10.75
N THR A 119 -15.95 1.24 9.53
CA THR A 119 -17.16 2.02 9.23
C THR A 119 -18.43 1.23 9.53
N ILE A 120 -18.50 -0.05 9.17
CA ILE A 120 -19.63 -0.93 9.50
C ILE A 120 -19.75 -1.10 11.01
N GLY A 121 -18.62 -1.30 11.72
CA GLY A 121 -18.61 -1.44 13.18
C GLY A 121 -19.17 -0.23 13.91
N GLU A 122 -19.00 0.96 13.36
CA GLU A 122 -19.52 2.24 13.88
C GLU A 122 -20.88 2.64 13.29
N GLY A 123 -21.46 1.83 12.40
CA GLY A 123 -22.71 2.16 11.72
C GLY A 123 -22.61 3.34 10.73
N ILE A 124 -21.39 3.62 10.24
CA ILE A 124 -21.12 4.71 9.31
C ILE A 124 -21.16 4.17 7.88
N ASN A 125 -21.86 4.87 6.98
CA ASN A 125 -21.78 4.58 5.56
C ASN A 125 -20.52 5.27 4.98
N PRO A 126 -19.56 4.52 4.40
CA PRO A 126 -18.36 5.11 3.82
C PRO A 126 -18.63 6.23 2.80
N ARG A 127 -19.72 6.13 2.05
CA ARG A 127 -20.11 7.11 1.02
C ARG A 127 -20.39 8.51 1.59
N ASP A 128 -20.74 8.60 2.86
CA ASP A 128 -21.04 9.86 3.56
C ASP A 128 -19.79 10.46 4.22
N SER A 129 -18.65 9.79 4.03
CA SER A 129 -17.35 10.16 4.61
C SER A 129 -16.44 10.83 3.59
N PHE A 130 -15.29 11.29 4.04
CA PHE A 130 -14.18 11.66 3.18
C PHE A 130 -12.88 11.02 3.68
N LEU A 131 -11.97 10.74 2.76
CA LEU A 131 -10.67 10.18 3.08
C LEU A 131 -9.62 11.27 3.20
N ILE A 132 -8.80 11.18 4.24
CA ILE A 132 -7.60 12.00 4.37
C ILE A 132 -6.39 11.08 4.23
N CYS A 133 -5.52 11.39 3.28
CA CYS A 133 -4.29 10.66 3.07
C CYS A 133 -3.22 11.10 4.08
N GLY A 134 -2.67 10.15 4.82
CA GLY A 134 -1.50 10.34 5.67
C GLY A 134 -0.44 9.27 5.38
N GLY A 135 0.83 9.67 5.24
CA GLY A 135 1.93 8.77 4.88
C GLY A 135 2.27 8.77 3.39
N GLY A 136 3.52 8.43 3.07
CA GLY A 136 4.05 8.54 1.71
C GLY A 136 3.47 7.53 0.72
N ALA A 137 3.20 6.29 1.16
CA ALA A 137 2.71 5.22 0.29
C ALA A 137 1.21 5.31 0.00
N THR A 138 0.41 5.86 0.93
CA THR A 138 -1.05 5.88 0.85
C THR A 138 -1.56 6.64 -0.38
N ALA A 139 -0.83 7.68 -0.82
CA ALA A 139 -1.19 8.45 -1.99
C ALA A 139 -1.26 7.61 -3.29
N CYS A 140 -0.51 6.51 -3.36
CA CYS A 140 -0.52 5.59 -4.51
C CYS A 140 -1.82 4.76 -4.61
N HIS A 141 -2.60 4.71 -3.54
CA HIS A 141 -3.72 3.78 -3.38
C HIS A 141 -5.06 4.48 -3.17
N ILE A 142 -5.04 5.71 -2.62
CA ILE A 142 -6.24 6.37 -2.08
C ILE A 142 -7.31 6.65 -3.14
N GLY A 143 -6.95 6.89 -4.40
CA GLY A 143 -7.90 7.10 -5.48
C GLY A 143 -8.75 5.86 -5.75
N GLU A 144 -8.10 4.72 -5.95
CA GLU A 144 -8.78 3.44 -6.20
C GLU A 144 -9.62 3.01 -4.98
N MET A 145 -9.09 3.20 -3.76
CA MET A 145 -9.87 2.93 -2.55
C MET A 145 -11.14 3.79 -2.46
N ALA A 146 -11.04 5.08 -2.79
CA ALA A 146 -12.19 5.98 -2.80
C ALA A 146 -13.25 5.55 -3.81
N ASP A 147 -12.82 5.16 -5.01
CA ASP A 147 -13.71 4.68 -6.07
C ASP A 147 -14.49 3.43 -5.63
N VAL A 148 -13.79 2.43 -5.08
CA VAL A 148 -14.41 1.17 -4.62
C VAL A 148 -15.38 1.42 -3.45
N LEU A 149 -14.99 2.26 -2.49
CA LEU A 149 -15.83 2.61 -1.33
C LEU A 149 -16.98 3.57 -1.67
N GLY A 150 -16.97 4.15 -2.88
CA GLY A 150 -17.93 5.16 -3.30
C GLY A 150 -17.77 6.50 -2.57
N ILE A 151 -16.57 6.82 -2.11
CA ILE A 151 -16.26 8.06 -1.39
C ILE A 151 -15.94 9.17 -2.38
N ALA A 152 -16.75 10.22 -2.39
CA ALA A 152 -16.65 11.29 -3.39
C ALA A 152 -15.53 12.31 -3.08
N LYS A 153 -14.98 12.33 -1.88
CA LYS A 153 -14.03 13.36 -1.43
C LYS A 153 -12.78 12.74 -0.84
N VAL A 154 -11.64 13.11 -1.43
CA VAL A 154 -10.30 12.70 -0.97
C VAL A 154 -9.46 13.94 -0.73
N LEU A 155 -8.81 14.02 0.41
CA LEU A 155 -7.85 15.07 0.75
C LEU A 155 -6.44 14.48 0.85
N VAL A 156 -5.55 14.95 0.00
CA VAL A 156 -4.11 14.63 0.06
C VAL A 156 -3.36 15.90 0.47
N PRO A 157 -3.04 16.07 1.76
CA PRO A 157 -2.33 17.26 2.23
C PRO A 157 -0.95 17.37 1.59
N ARG A 158 -0.44 18.61 1.40
CA ARG A 158 0.94 18.81 0.89
C ARG A 158 2.01 18.15 1.75
N LEU A 159 1.75 18.01 3.06
CA LEU A 159 2.63 17.36 4.03
C LEU A 159 2.26 15.90 4.26
N CYS A 160 1.51 15.28 3.35
CA CYS A 160 1.00 13.92 3.48
C CYS A 160 2.10 12.92 3.92
N ALA A 161 3.28 12.98 3.33
CA ALA A 161 4.38 12.07 3.64
C ALA A 161 4.89 12.17 5.09
N GLY A 162 4.74 13.32 5.73
CA GLY A 162 5.15 13.56 7.12
C GLY A 162 4.00 13.53 8.14
N LEU A 163 2.77 13.41 7.68
CA LEU A 163 1.60 13.57 8.56
C LEU A 163 1.51 12.51 9.67
N SER A 164 2.03 11.32 9.44
CA SER A 164 2.07 10.24 10.43
C SER A 164 3.21 10.37 11.44
N ALA A 165 4.11 11.34 11.26
CA ALA A 165 5.25 11.60 12.14
C ALA A 165 5.03 12.82 13.06
N TYR A 166 3.89 13.47 12.97
CA TYR A 166 3.42 14.54 13.85
C TYR A 166 2.43 13.93 14.88
#